data_6a7662b4dc057a7511da055f8f9a17f2
#
_entry.id   6a7662b4dc057a7511da055f8f9a17f2
#
_cell.length_a   1.000
_cell.length_b   1.000
_cell.length_c   1.000
_cell.angle_alpha   90.00
_cell.angle_beta   90.00
_cell.angle_gamma   90.00
#
_symmetry.space_group_name_H-M   'P 1'
#
loop_
_entity.id
_entity.type
_entity.pdbx_description
1 polymer ?
#
loop_
_entity_poly.entity_id
_entity_poly.type
_entity_poly.pdbx_seq_one_letter_code
_entity_poly.pdbx_strand_id
1 'polypeptide(L)'
;GTVNADKFPDQDARCVAISYDYTVLAGTQGHKNHYKQDRIFELASRFRLPIIFFTEGGGGRPGDTDSAGGIGMDVYTFTQWSKLSGKVPLVGVNSGRCFAGNTALLGCCDVIIAAKDSTIAMGGPAMIEGGGGAIVTAG
;
A
#
# COMPACT_ATOMS: atom_id res chain seq x y z
N GLY A 1 -13.08 7.56 -8.10
CA GLY A 1 -14.06 6.82 -8.90
C GLY A 1 -15.31 6.48 -8.12
N THR A 2 -16.18 5.66 -8.71
CA THR A 2 -17.40 5.17 -8.12
C THR A 2 -17.49 3.65 -8.22
N VAL A 3 -18.15 3.02 -7.25
CA VAL A 3 -18.46 1.59 -7.23
C VAL A 3 -19.96 1.44 -7.05
N ASN A 4 -20.60 0.61 -7.89
CA ASN A 4 -22.05 0.40 -7.89
C ASN A 4 -22.87 1.70 -8.00
N ALA A 5 -22.44 2.63 -8.86
CA ALA A 5 -23.13 3.90 -9.06
C ALA A 5 -24.55 3.74 -9.69
N ASP A 6 -24.85 2.57 -10.23
CA ASP A 6 -26.18 2.18 -10.70
C ASP A 6 -27.13 1.80 -9.55
N LYS A 7 -26.61 1.50 -8.36
CA LYS A 7 -27.38 1.01 -7.21
C LYS A 7 -27.42 2.00 -6.03
N PHE A 8 -26.45 2.90 -5.96
CA PHE A 8 -26.28 3.82 -4.84
C PHE A 8 -26.20 5.27 -5.32
N PRO A 9 -26.67 6.23 -4.50
CA PRO A 9 -26.45 7.65 -4.77
C PRO A 9 -24.96 7.95 -5.00
N ASP A 10 -24.67 8.92 -5.83
CA ASP A 10 -23.29 9.29 -6.22
C ASP A 10 -22.37 9.53 -5.01
N GLN A 11 -22.88 10.17 -3.98
CA GLN A 11 -22.14 10.40 -2.74
C GLN A 11 -21.71 9.12 -2.01
N ASP A 12 -22.54 8.07 -2.06
CA ASP A 12 -22.31 6.79 -1.37
C ASP A 12 -21.52 5.81 -2.25
N ALA A 13 -21.55 6.02 -3.56
CA ALA A 13 -20.82 5.22 -4.54
C ALA A 13 -19.35 5.64 -4.66
N ARG A 14 -18.96 6.83 -4.20
CA ARG A 14 -17.60 7.35 -4.35
C ARG A 14 -16.58 6.57 -3.52
N CYS A 15 -15.44 6.29 -4.13
CA CYS A 15 -14.29 5.67 -3.48
C CYS A 15 -12.98 6.20 -4.07
N VAL A 16 -11.91 5.96 -3.34
CA VAL A 16 -10.53 6.14 -3.81
C VAL A 16 -9.97 4.77 -4.24
N ALA A 17 -9.38 4.69 -5.42
CA ALA A 17 -8.60 3.55 -5.85
C ALA A 17 -7.12 3.97 -5.93
N ILE A 18 -6.25 3.19 -5.31
CA ILE A 18 -4.80 3.42 -5.28
C ILE A 18 -4.11 2.16 -5.81
N SER A 19 -3.11 2.35 -6.67
CA SER A 19 -2.25 1.26 -7.14
C SER A 19 -0.82 1.76 -7.23
N TYR A 20 0.11 0.88 -6.88
CA TYR A 20 1.51 1.07 -7.30
C TYR A 20 1.67 0.65 -8.76
N ASP A 21 2.57 1.30 -9.46
CA ASP A 21 2.99 0.84 -10.77
C ASP A 21 4.14 -0.17 -10.60
N TYR A 22 3.84 -1.45 -10.73
CA TYR A 22 4.84 -2.50 -10.53
C TYR A 22 5.94 -2.48 -11.59
N THR A 23 5.71 -1.88 -12.75
CA THR A 23 6.73 -1.71 -13.81
C THR A 23 7.79 -0.67 -13.42
N VAL A 24 7.48 0.20 -12.45
CA VAL A 24 8.41 1.18 -11.90
C VAL A 24 9.09 0.60 -10.66
N LEU A 25 10.31 0.11 -10.83
CA LEU A 25 11.15 -0.43 -9.75
C LEU A 25 10.40 -1.42 -8.83
N ALA A 26 9.63 -2.32 -9.43
CA ALA A 26 8.82 -3.34 -8.74
C ALA A 26 7.83 -2.75 -7.72
N GLY A 27 7.20 -1.63 -8.04
CA GLY A 27 6.20 -1.01 -7.17
C GLY A 27 6.75 -0.55 -5.81
N THR A 28 8.07 -0.32 -5.72
CA THR A 28 8.68 0.13 -4.47
C THR A 28 8.29 1.56 -4.11
N GLN A 29 8.32 1.86 -2.82
CA GLN A 29 7.92 3.14 -2.26
C GLN A 29 9.09 4.11 -2.22
N GLY A 30 8.93 5.27 -2.84
CA GLY A 30 9.85 6.39 -2.81
C GLY A 30 9.24 7.61 -2.15
N HIS A 31 10.04 8.66 -1.94
CA HIS A 31 9.60 9.90 -1.27
C HIS A 31 8.39 10.55 -1.96
N LYS A 32 8.43 10.68 -3.29
CA LYS A 32 7.32 11.25 -4.08
C LYS A 32 6.05 10.39 -4.01
N ASN A 33 6.24 9.07 -3.94
CA ASN A 33 5.16 8.12 -3.78
C ASN A 33 4.47 8.32 -2.42
N HIS A 34 5.22 8.39 -1.33
CA HIS A 34 4.68 8.69 0.00
C HIS A 34 3.94 10.03 0.03
N TYR A 35 4.51 11.08 -0.54
CA TYR A 35 3.86 12.39 -0.61
C TYR A 35 2.50 12.33 -1.31
N LYS A 36 2.39 11.60 -2.43
CA LYS A 36 1.11 11.41 -3.13
C LYS A 36 0.11 10.64 -2.27
N GLN A 37 0.55 9.58 -1.61
CA GLN A 37 -0.31 8.78 -0.73
C GLN A 37 -0.84 9.62 0.43
N ASP A 38 0.01 10.38 1.08
CA ASP A 38 -0.36 11.24 2.20
C ASP A 38 -1.48 12.21 1.81
N ARG A 39 -1.37 12.83 0.63
CA ARG A 39 -2.42 13.71 0.10
C ARG A 39 -3.73 12.99 -0.17
N ILE A 40 -3.65 11.77 -0.70
CA ILE A 40 -4.85 10.95 -0.98
C ILE A 40 -5.50 10.50 0.34
N PHE A 41 -4.73 10.12 1.34
CA PHE A 41 -5.23 9.71 2.64
C PHE A 41 -5.90 10.88 3.39
N GLU A 42 -5.35 12.10 3.29
CA GLU A 42 -6.01 13.31 3.79
C GLU A 42 -7.38 13.52 3.14
N LEU A 43 -7.46 13.39 1.81
CA LEU A 43 -8.73 13.53 1.08
C LEU A 43 -9.73 12.46 1.49
N ALA A 44 -9.29 11.20 1.59
CA ALA A 44 -10.14 10.09 2.03
C ALA A 44 -10.67 10.33 3.45
N SER A 45 -9.82 10.78 4.35
CA SER A 45 -10.22 11.13 5.72
C SER A 45 -11.24 12.27 5.75
N ARG A 46 -10.98 13.35 4.99
CA ARG A 46 -11.83 14.55 4.97
C ARG A 46 -13.21 14.29 4.39
N PHE A 47 -13.27 13.53 3.31
CA PHE A 47 -14.53 13.26 2.59
C PHE A 47 -15.14 11.91 2.93
N ARG A 48 -14.57 11.19 3.90
CA ARG A 48 -14.99 9.85 4.33
C ARG A 48 -15.14 8.87 3.16
N LEU A 49 -14.14 8.84 2.29
CA LEU A 49 -14.13 7.98 1.11
C LEU A 49 -13.52 6.61 1.44
N PRO A 50 -14.21 5.50 1.13
CA PRO A 50 -13.61 4.18 1.15
C PRO A 50 -12.37 4.11 0.25
N ILE A 51 -11.40 3.31 0.63
CA ILE A 51 -10.18 3.11 -0.17
C ILE A 51 -10.09 1.66 -0.62
N ILE A 52 -9.87 1.48 -1.92
CA ILE A 52 -9.47 0.21 -2.55
C ILE A 52 -8.00 0.34 -2.90
N PHE A 53 -7.15 -0.49 -2.30
CA PHE A 53 -5.72 -0.39 -2.44
C PHE A 53 -5.11 -1.65 -3.05
N PHE A 54 -4.58 -1.53 -4.27
CA PHE A 54 -3.80 -2.56 -4.95
C PHE A 54 -2.36 -2.45 -4.46
N THR A 55 -1.89 -3.44 -3.72
CA THR A 55 -0.72 -3.30 -2.85
C THR A 55 0.55 -3.97 -3.37
N GLU A 56 0.55 -4.50 -4.59
CA GLU A 56 1.74 -5.10 -5.18
C GLU A 56 2.93 -4.15 -5.12
N GLY A 57 4.02 -4.61 -4.51
CA GLY A 57 5.24 -3.80 -4.44
C GLY A 57 6.28 -4.31 -3.47
N GLY A 58 7.51 -3.86 -3.67
CA GLY A 58 8.72 -4.34 -3.01
C GLY A 58 9.05 -3.66 -1.68
N GLY A 59 8.20 -2.77 -1.17
CA GLY A 59 8.51 -2.00 0.05
C GLY A 59 9.30 -0.72 -0.23
N GLY A 60 10.07 -0.25 0.75
CA GLY A 60 10.87 0.96 0.61
C GLY A 60 11.96 0.85 -0.45
N ARG A 61 12.14 1.90 -1.24
CA ARG A 61 13.15 1.96 -2.29
C ARG A 61 14.47 2.47 -1.71
N PRO A 62 15.52 1.65 -1.65
CA PRO A 62 16.84 2.12 -1.24
C PRO A 62 17.46 2.98 -2.34
N GLY A 63 18.19 4.02 -1.94
CA GLY A 63 18.92 4.87 -2.89
C GLY A 63 18.02 5.70 -3.81
N ASP A 64 16.83 6.07 -3.34
CA ASP A 64 15.89 6.87 -4.11
C ASP A 64 16.50 8.25 -4.44
N THR A 65 16.58 8.56 -5.72
CA THR A 65 17.09 9.86 -6.21
C THR A 65 16.16 11.03 -5.86
N ASP A 66 14.91 10.73 -5.57
CA ASP A 66 13.93 11.73 -5.12
C ASP A 66 13.99 12.01 -3.61
N SER A 67 14.85 11.29 -2.89
CA SER A 67 15.04 11.47 -1.46
C SER A 67 15.89 12.71 -1.19
N ALA A 68 15.42 13.58 -0.33
CA ALA A 68 16.15 14.76 0.14
C ALA A 68 17.23 14.42 1.18
N GLY A 69 17.67 13.17 1.28
CA GLY A 69 18.72 12.75 2.22
C GLY A 69 18.30 12.81 3.69
N GLY A 70 17.03 12.77 3.98
CA GLY A 70 16.52 12.77 5.35
C GLY A 70 16.91 11.49 6.10
N ILE A 71 17.61 11.65 7.21
CA ILE A 71 17.82 10.57 8.18
C ILE A 71 16.59 10.54 9.08
N GLY A 72 15.89 9.42 9.10
CA GLY A 72 14.81 9.20 10.05
C GLY A 72 13.50 8.72 9.41
N MET A 73 12.54 8.47 10.28
CA MET A 73 11.19 7.98 9.96
C MET A 73 10.23 9.13 9.62
N ASP A 74 10.67 10.11 8.84
CA ASP A 74 9.85 11.25 8.43
C ASP A 74 8.89 10.85 7.29
N VAL A 75 8.17 9.77 7.53
CA VAL A 75 7.16 9.21 6.62
C VAL A 75 5.82 9.16 7.34
N TYR A 76 4.95 10.12 7.04
CA TYR A 76 3.62 10.20 7.65
C TYR A 76 2.64 9.14 7.14
N THR A 77 2.94 8.52 6.00
CA THR A 77 2.05 7.60 5.29
C THR A 77 1.47 6.52 6.21
N PHE A 78 2.30 5.83 6.97
CA PHE A 78 1.85 4.75 7.85
C PHE A 78 0.98 5.28 9.01
N THR A 79 1.34 6.44 9.57
CA THR A 79 0.54 7.09 10.60
C THR A 79 -0.80 7.56 10.07
N GLN A 80 -0.83 8.14 8.87
CA GLN A 80 -2.09 8.59 8.25
C GLN A 80 -2.96 7.40 7.87
N TRP A 81 -2.37 6.33 7.33
CA TRP A 81 -3.08 5.11 7.01
C TRP A 81 -3.75 4.48 8.24
N SER A 82 -3.00 4.35 9.32
CA SER A 82 -3.54 3.82 10.57
C SER A 82 -4.68 4.67 11.16
N LYS A 83 -4.64 5.99 10.97
CA LYS A 83 -5.72 6.91 11.40
C LYS A 83 -7.00 6.79 10.59
N LEU A 84 -6.97 6.14 9.42
CA LEU A 84 -8.16 5.86 8.61
C LEU A 84 -8.92 4.64 9.13
N SER A 85 -8.27 3.75 9.86
CA SER A 85 -8.90 2.58 10.47
C SER A 85 -10.09 2.98 11.34
N GLY A 86 -11.23 2.35 11.11
CA GLY A 86 -12.49 2.66 11.78
C GLY A 86 -13.17 3.97 11.34
N LYS A 87 -12.57 4.73 10.42
CA LYS A 87 -13.21 5.95 9.86
C LYS A 87 -13.81 5.73 8.48
N VAL A 88 -13.13 4.96 7.65
CA VAL A 88 -13.55 4.62 6.29
C VAL A 88 -13.22 3.15 6.02
N PRO A 89 -13.98 2.44 5.19
CA PRO A 89 -13.63 1.09 4.77
C PRO A 89 -12.29 1.06 4.02
N LEU A 90 -11.40 0.18 4.42
CA LEU A 90 -10.11 -0.05 3.80
C LEU A 90 -10.09 -1.46 3.20
N VAL A 91 -10.04 -1.56 1.88
CA VAL A 91 -10.01 -2.82 1.14
C VAL A 91 -8.66 -2.97 0.45
N GLY A 92 -7.88 -3.95 0.87
CA GLY A 92 -6.61 -4.31 0.25
C GLY A 92 -6.80 -5.40 -0.80
N VAL A 93 -6.24 -5.22 -1.97
CA VAL A 93 -6.23 -6.22 -3.05
C VAL A 93 -4.78 -6.52 -3.39
N ASN A 94 -4.42 -7.80 -3.44
CA ASN A 94 -3.09 -8.24 -3.83
C ASN A 94 -3.16 -9.46 -4.74
N SER A 95 -2.64 -9.35 -5.94
CA SER A 95 -2.61 -10.43 -6.93
C SER A 95 -1.18 -10.88 -7.28
N GLY A 96 -0.17 -10.26 -6.69
CA GLY A 96 1.23 -10.56 -6.94
C GLY A 96 2.09 -10.52 -5.68
N ARG A 97 3.25 -9.90 -5.78
CA ARG A 97 4.23 -9.80 -4.70
C ARG A 97 4.02 -8.52 -3.89
N CYS A 98 3.93 -8.66 -2.59
CA CYS A 98 3.73 -7.56 -1.65
C CYS A 98 4.69 -7.71 -0.48
N PHE A 99 5.65 -6.77 -0.33
CA PHE A 99 6.68 -6.85 0.69
C PHE A 99 6.80 -5.58 1.51
N ALA A 100 7.31 -5.73 2.73
CA ALA A 100 7.70 -4.66 3.66
C ALA A 100 6.61 -3.57 3.82
N GLY A 101 6.89 -2.32 3.47
CA GLY A 101 5.96 -1.20 3.61
C GLY A 101 4.63 -1.40 2.88
N ASN A 102 4.63 -2.05 1.72
CA ASN A 102 3.40 -2.40 1.00
C ASN A 102 2.57 -3.42 1.82
N THR A 103 3.22 -4.42 2.40
CA THR A 103 2.56 -5.40 3.29
C THR A 103 2.03 -4.75 4.56
N ALA A 104 2.75 -3.79 5.14
CA ALA A 104 2.27 -3.07 6.32
C ALA A 104 0.96 -2.32 6.04
N LEU A 105 0.84 -1.67 4.89
CA LEU A 105 -0.40 -1.02 4.47
C LEU A 105 -1.51 -2.04 4.21
N LEU A 106 -1.21 -3.15 3.53
CA LEU A 106 -2.16 -4.24 3.29
C LEU A 106 -2.69 -4.82 4.60
N GLY A 107 -1.79 -5.10 5.55
CA GLY A 107 -2.14 -5.69 6.85
C GLY A 107 -3.04 -4.84 7.74
N CYS A 108 -3.15 -3.55 7.46
CA CYS A 108 -4.04 -2.63 8.17
C CYS A 108 -5.41 -2.47 7.49
N CYS A 109 -5.68 -3.17 6.40
CA CYS A 109 -6.98 -3.14 5.73
C CYS A 109 -8.04 -3.92 6.51
N ASP A 110 -9.29 -3.46 6.44
CA ASP A 110 -10.43 -4.15 7.06
C ASP A 110 -10.78 -5.44 6.31
N VAL A 111 -10.57 -5.45 5.00
CA VAL A 111 -10.79 -6.60 4.12
C VAL A 111 -9.56 -6.77 3.23
N ILE A 112 -9.05 -7.99 3.16
CA ILE A 112 -7.92 -8.37 2.29
C ILE A 112 -8.40 -9.38 1.28
N ILE A 113 -8.22 -9.07 0.00
CA ILE A 113 -8.48 -9.97 -1.14
C ILE A 113 -7.14 -10.32 -1.75
N ALA A 114 -6.72 -11.57 -1.58
CA ALA A 114 -5.44 -12.05 -2.11
C ALA A 114 -5.67 -13.15 -3.15
N ALA A 115 -4.97 -13.07 -4.28
CA ALA A 115 -4.94 -14.16 -5.24
C ALA A 115 -4.21 -15.38 -4.66
N LYS A 116 -4.56 -16.57 -5.12
CA LYS A 116 -4.01 -17.83 -4.59
C LYS A 116 -2.49 -17.94 -4.71
N ASP A 117 -1.93 -17.35 -5.73
CA ASP A 117 -0.51 -17.35 -6.08
C ASP A 117 0.23 -16.06 -5.64
N SER A 118 -0.42 -15.22 -4.84
CA SER A 118 0.21 -14.03 -4.31
C SER A 118 1.21 -14.37 -3.19
N THR A 119 2.27 -13.57 -3.10
CA THR A 119 3.27 -13.66 -2.03
C THR A 119 3.22 -12.40 -1.18
N ILE A 120 2.90 -12.55 0.10
CA ILE A 120 2.77 -11.45 1.04
C ILE A 120 3.68 -11.70 2.23
N ALA A 121 4.67 -10.83 2.45
CA ALA A 121 5.61 -10.95 3.56
C ALA A 121 6.25 -9.62 3.93
N MET A 122 6.75 -9.49 5.17
CA MET A 122 7.52 -8.31 5.59
C MET A 122 8.91 -8.29 4.98
N GLY A 123 9.57 -9.45 4.87
CA GLY A 123 10.88 -9.58 4.23
C GLY A 123 10.80 -10.37 2.94
N GLY A 124 11.43 -9.88 1.87
CA GLY A 124 11.62 -10.67 0.66
C GLY A 124 12.65 -11.79 0.84
N PRO A 125 12.73 -12.76 -0.10
CA PRO A 125 13.62 -13.91 0.00
C PRO A 125 15.08 -13.54 0.31
N ALA A 126 15.65 -12.57 -0.38
CA ALA A 126 17.02 -12.11 -0.16
C ALA A 126 17.25 -11.53 1.25
N MET A 127 16.25 -10.91 1.85
CA MET A 127 16.35 -10.39 3.22
C MET A 127 16.31 -11.52 4.26
N ILE A 128 15.51 -12.54 4.01
CA ILE A 128 15.41 -13.71 4.89
C ILE A 128 16.73 -14.47 4.90
N GLU A 129 17.29 -14.74 3.72
CA GLU A 129 18.57 -15.41 3.55
C GLU A 129 19.72 -14.59 4.13
N GLY A 130 19.81 -13.29 3.81
CA GLY A 130 20.82 -12.37 4.33
C GLY A 130 20.75 -12.17 5.85
N GLY A 131 19.59 -12.36 6.45
CA GLY A 131 19.39 -12.35 7.91
C GLY A 131 19.73 -13.68 8.59
N GLY A 132 20.26 -14.66 7.87
CA GLY A 132 20.60 -16.00 8.39
C GLY A 132 19.42 -16.96 8.48
N GLY A 133 18.32 -16.65 7.82
CA GLY A 133 17.15 -17.54 7.69
C GLY A 133 17.34 -18.59 6.59
N ALA A 134 16.31 -19.42 6.41
CA ALA A 134 16.32 -20.44 5.37
C ALA A 134 16.24 -19.81 3.96
N ILE A 135 16.78 -20.51 2.97
CA ILE A 135 16.58 -20.16 1.56
C ILE A 135 15.11 -20.34 1.23
N VAL A 136 14.45 -19.28 0.80
CA VAL A 136 13.04 -19.28 0.41
C VAL A 136 12.89 -18.71 -0.99
N THR A 137 11.92 -19.18 -1.73
CA THR A 137 11.56 -18.63 -3.04
C THR A 137 10.23 -17.88 -2.93
N ALA A 138 10.13 -16.71 -3.56
CA ALA A 138 8.84 -16.13 -3.83
C ALA A 138 8.25 -16.90 -5.02
N GLY A 139 7.22 -17.70 -4.76
CA GLY A 139 6.57 -18.57 -5.74
C GLY A 139 6.18 -17.87 -7.04
#